data_b51e76753a586243a9512460f2731453
#
_entry.id   b51e76753a586243a9512460f2731453
#
_cell.length_a   1.000
_cell.length_b   1.000
_cell.length_c   1.000
_cell.angle_alpha   90.00
_cell.angle_beta   90.00
_cell.angle_gamma   90.00
#
_symmetry.space_group_name_H-M   'P 1'
#
loop_
_entity.id
_entity.type
_entity.pdbx_description
1 polymer ?
#
loop_
_entity_poly.entity_id
_entity_poly.type
_entity_poly.pdbx_seq_one_letter_code
_entity_poly.pdbx_strand_id
1 'polypeptide(L)'
;MSGKKKNNKNSRGKALRPEKKPLAKEKHISTQQSIPYREMGRDGICRVQDKLYSKTIRFYDINYQLAKNEDKNAIFENWCDFLNYFDSAISFQISFINHKSNMAEYEKIIRITPQQDAFDDVRMEYAQMLKEQLAKGNNGLMKSKYITFAIEAENIREARPKLERIEADILANFK
;
A
#
# COMPACT_ATOMS: atom_id res chain seq x y z
N MET A 1 -49.19 -82.91 -22.64
CA MET A 1 -49.35 -81.49 -23.07
C MET A 1 -48.33 -80.63 -22.31
N SER A 2 -47.34 -80.10 -23.05
CA SER A 2 -46.12 -79.58 -22.52
C SER A 2 -46.27 -78.09 -22.27
N GLY A 3 -46.01 -77.67 -21.00
CA GLY A 3 -46.01 -76.27 -20.60
C GLY A 3 -44.54 -75.75 -20.43
N LYS A 4 -44.09 -74.91 -21.36
CA LYS A 4 -42.78 -74.28 -21.29
C LYS A 4 -42.74 -73.16 -20.26
N LYS A 5 -41.85 -73.27 -19.23
CA LYS A 5 -41.49 -72.19 -18.32
C LYS A 5 -40.56 -71.21 -19.00
N LYS A 6 -40.93 -69.93 -19.07
CA LYS A 6 -40.09 -68.83 -19.52
C LYS A 6 -39.19 -68.37 -18.38
N ASN A 7 -37.89 -68.49 -18.53
CA ASN A 7 -36.90 -67.90 -17.63
C ASN A 7 -36.76 -66.38 -17.90
N ASN A 8 -37.06 -65.59 -16.89
CA ASN A 8 -36.88 -64.15 -16.90
C ASN A 8 -35.46 -63.82 -16.39
N LYS A 9 -34.54 -63.46 -17.24
CA LYS A 9 -33.18 -63.04 -16.89
C LYS A 9 -33.22 -61.55 -16.50
N ASN A 10 -33.07 -61.26 -15.21
CA ASN A 10 -32.81 -59.94 -14.66
C ASN A 10 -31.52 -59.38 -15.22
N SER A 11 -31.61 -58.38 -16.07
CA SER A 11 -30.49 -57.55 -16.50
C SER A 11 -30.26 -56.47 -15.42
N ARG A 12 -29.29 -56.72 -14.53
CA ARG A 12 -28.77 -55.67 -13.61
C ARG A 12 -28.08 -54.62 -14.43
N GLY A 13 -28.65 -53.42 -14.51
CA GLY A 13 -28.05 -52.25 -15.10
C GLY A 13 -26.72 -51.91 -14.39
N LYS A 14 -25.62 -51.89 -15.10
CA LYS A 14 -24.34 -51.36 -14.63
C LYS A 14 -24.51 -49.86 -14.46
N ALA A 15 -24.47 -49.41 -13.23
CA ALA A 15 -24.36 -47.99 -12.92
C ALA A 15 -23.06 -47.45 -13.51
N LEU A 16 -23.18 -46.54 -14.45
CA LEU A 16 -22.06 -45.77 -15.02
C LEU A 16 -21.43 -44.94 -13.85
N ARG A 17 -20.19 -45.27 -13.50
CA ARG A 17 -19.38 -44.41 -12.63
C ARG A 17 -19.16 -43.08 -13.35
N PRO A 18 -19.40 -41.91 -12.71
CA PRO A 18 -19.06 -40.63 -13.34
C PRO A 18 -17.54 -40.58 -13.55
N GLU A 19 -17.12 -40.37 -14.81
CA GLU A 19 -15.72 -40.09 -15.16
C GLU A 19 -15.28 -38.86 -14.39
N LYS A 20 -14.29 -39.04 -13.51
CA LYS A 20 -13.59 -37.92 -12.85
C LYS A 20 -12.86 -37.14 -13.94
N LYS A 21 -13.37 -35.95 -14.30
CA LYS A 21 -12.62 -34.99 -15.11
C LYS A 21 -11.23 -34.80 -14.48
N PRO A 22 -10.15 -34.88 -15.26
CA PRO A 22 -8.81 -34.63 -14.74
C PRO A 22 -8.80 -33.21 -14.14
N LEU A 23 -8.44 -33.07 -12.86
CA LEU A 23 -8.16 -31.79 -12.26
C LEU A 23 -7.11 -31.09 -13.11
N ALA A 24 -7.43 -29.91 -13.63
CA ALA A 24 -6.47 -29.07 -14.32
C ALA A 24 -5.24 -28.92 -13.40
N LYS A 25 -4.06 -29.32 -13.89
CA LYS A 25 -2.80 -29.14 -13.15
C LYS A 25 -2.67 -27.66 -12.85
N GLU A 26 -2.73 -27.28 -11.58
CA GLU A 26 -2.41 -25.94 -11.15
C GLU A 26 -1.01 -25.60 -11.68
N LYS A 27 -0.93 -24.60 -12.55
CA LYS A 27 0.35 -24.08 -13.00
C LYS A 27 1.08 -23.54 -11.77
N HIS A 28 2.14 -24.20 -11.36
CA HIS A 28 3.05 -23.66 -10.33
C HIS A 28 3.62 -22.34 -10.86
N ILE A 29 3.10 -21.23 -10.33
CA ILE A 29 3.59 -19.88 -10.61
C ILE A 29 4.92 -19.75 -9.87
N SER A 30 6.00 -19.39 -10.56
CA SER A 30 7.29 -19.14 -9.92
C SER A 30 7.18 -17.90 -9.01
N THR A 31 8.05 -17.80 -8.00
CA THR A 31 8.10 -16.62 -7.11
C THR A 31 8.24 -15.32 -7.89
N GLN A 32 9.02 -15.31 -8.97
CA GLN A 32 9.14 -14.14 -9.86
C GLN A 32 7.85 -13.76 -10.58
N GLN A 33 7.00 -14.72 -10.89
CA GLN A 33 5.70 -14.47 -11.54
C GLN A 33 4.63 -14.01 -10.54
N SER A 34 4.83 -14.23 -9.23
CA SER A 34 3.94 -13.74 -8.18
C SER A 34 4.21 -12.29 -7.76
N ILE A 35 5.37 -11.73 -8.11
CA ILE A 35 5.73 -10.34 -7.84
C ILE A 35 4.94 -9.42 -8.79
N PRO A 36 4.19 -8.42 -8.27
CA PRO A 36 3.27 -7.61 -9.07
C PRO A 36 3.96 -6.49 -9.88
N TYR A 37 5.28 -6.53 -10.04
CA TYR A 37 6.04 -5.58 -10.87
C TYR A 37 7.19 -6.27 -11.60
N ARG A 38 7.72 -5.63 -12.64
CA ARG A 38 8.78 -6.17 -13.48
C ARG A 38 10.18 -5.76 -13.03
N GLU A 39 10.32 -4.48 -12.69
CA GLU A 39 11.61 -3.88 -12.39
C GLU A 39 11.46 -2.68 -11.46
N MET A 40 12.41 -2.48 -10.56
CA MET A 40 12.51 -1.31 -9.69
C MET A 40 13.87 -0.64 -9.90
N GLY A 41 13.85 0.61 -10.37
CA GLY A 41 15.03 1.43 -10.58
C GLY A 41 15.55 2.02 -9.26
N ARG A 42 16.83 2.38 -9.24
CA ARG A 42 17.45 3.08 -8.09
C ARG A 42 16.93 4.52 -7.92
N ASP A 43 16.36 5.09 -8.97
CA ASP A 43 15.68 6.39 -9.01
C ASP A 43 14.24 6.36 -8.47
N GLY A 44 13.81 5.22 -7.95
CA GLY A 44 12.47 5.01 -7.42
C GLY A 44 11.40 4.79 -8.48
N ILE A 45 11.77 4.68 -9.76
CA ILE A 45 10.84 4.38 -10.84
C ILE A 45 10.63 2.86 -10.89
N CYS A 46 9.37 2.46 -10.83
CA CYS A 46 8.95 1.07 -10.91
C CYS A 46 8.30 0.80 -12.27
N ARG A 47 8.79 -0.20 -13.00
CA ARG A 47 8.11 -0.76 -14.16
C ARG A 47 7.11 -1.80 -13.68
N VAL A 48 5.83 -1.45 -13.67
CA VAL A 48 4.77 -2.34 -13.19
C VAL A 48 4.42 -3.37 -14.26
N GLN A 49 4.20 -2.91 -15.48
CA GLN A 49 3.90 -3.72 -16.67
C GLN A 49 4.76 -3.26 -17.85
N ASP A 50 4.57 -3.89 -19.02
CA ASP A 50 5.45 -3.63 -20.17
C ASP A 50 5.56 -2.15 -20.57
N LYS A 51 4.49 -1.38 -20.46
CA LYS A 51 4.44 0.05 -20.80
C LYS A 51 4.02 0.94 -19.62
N LEU A 52 3.77 0.39 -18.44
CA LEU A 52 3.30 1.12 -17.26
C LEU A 52 4.44 1.36 -16.29
N TYR A 53 4.75 2.62 -16.05
CA TYR A 53 5.78 3.08 -15.13
C TYR A 53 5.16 3.90 -14.02
N SER A 54 5.57 3.64 -12.78
CA SER A 54 5.07 4.33 -11.61
C SER A 54 6.19 4.87 -10.73
N LYS A 55 5.89 5.89 -9.94
CA LYS A 55 6.74 6.41 -8.88
C LYS A 55 5.90 6.66 -7.64
N THR A 56 6.48 6.43 -6.46
CA THR A 56 5.80 6.61 -5.17
C THR A 56 6.58 7.59 -4.33
N ILE A 57 5.88 8.57 -3.77
CA ILE A 57 6.43 9.53 -2.81
C ILE A 57 5.71 9.40 -1.47
N ARG A 58 6.43 9.63 -0.39
CA ARG A 58 5.86 9.71 0.96
C ARG A 58 5.51 11.16 1.27
N PHE A 59 4.36 11.38 1.89
CA PHE A 59 3.98 12.70 2.35
C PHE A 59 3.59 12.69 3.83
N TYR A 60 3.57 13.88 4.43
CA TYR A 60 3.30 14.09 5.84
C TYR A 60 2.05 14.94 6.03
N ASP A 61 1.50 14.92 7.23
CA ASP A 61 0.35 15.76 7.57
C ASP A 61 0.74 17.23 7.72
N ILE A 62 -0.19 18.09 7.32
CA ILE A 62 -0.21 19.50 7.68
C ILE A 62 -1.06 19.65 8.93
N ASN A 63 -0.70 20.55 9.83
CA ASN A 63 -1.47 20.80 11.04
C ASN A 63 -2.70 21.67 10.77
N TYR A 64 -3.65 21.11 10.01
CA TYR A 64 -4.86 21.80 9.57
C TYR A 64 -5.73 22.30 10.75
N GLN A 65 -5.78 21.56 11.86
CA GLN A 65 -6.64 21.91 13.00
C GLN A 65 -6.22 23.21 13.69
N LEU A 66 -4.93 23.50 13.75
CA LEU A 66 -4.38 24.70 14.38
C LEU A 66 -4.26 25.89 13.43
N ALA A 67 -4.53 25.70 12.14
CA ALA A 67 -4.48 26.76 11.14
C ALA A 67 -5.63 27.77 11.34
N LYS A 68 -5.39 29.05 11.05
CA LYS A 68 -6.43 30.08 10.99
C LYS A 68 -7.42 29.78 9.86
N ASN A 69 -8.61 30.37 9.92
CA ASN A 69 -9.65 30.08 8.91
C ASN A 69 -9.23 30.45 7.48
N GLU A 70 -8.48 31.54 7.31
CA GLU A 70 -7.93 31.95 6.01
C GLU A 70 -6.94 30.92 5.48
N ASP A 71 -6.03 30.43 6.36
CA ASP A 71 -5.06 29.38 5.99
C ASP A 71 -5.76 28.05 5.68
N LYS A 72 -6.85 27.73 6.38
CA LYS A 72 -7.65 26.52 6.08
C LYS A 72 -8.27 26.54 4.70
N ASN A 73 -8.78 27.70 4.28
CA ASN A 73 -9.34 27.87 2.95
C ASN A 73 -8.24 27.72 1.89
N ALA A 74 -7.09 28.37 2.09
CA ALA A 74 -5.93 28.24 1.20
C ALA A 74 -5.43 26.79 1.08
N ILE A 75 -5.33 26.07 2.19
CA ILE A 75 -4.97 24.64 2.21
C ILE A 75 -5.99 23.82 1.41
N PHE A 76 -7.28 24.09 1.57
CA PHE A 76 -8.33 23.38 0.85
C PHE A 76 -8.31 23.69 -0.66
N GLU A 77 -8.13 24.94 -1.05
CA GLU A 77 -7.99 25.34 -2.46
C GLU A 77 -6.77 24.66 -3.09
N ASN A 78 -5.61 24.71 -2.44
CA ASN A 78 -4.41 24.03 -2.92
C ASN A 78 -4.61 22.52 -3.06
N TRP A 79 -5.38 21.90 -2.16
CA TRP A 79 -5.74 20.49 -2.26
C TRP A 79 -6.63 20.20 -3.46
N CYS A 80 -7.61 21.07 -3.74
CA CYS A 80 -8.44 20.93 -4.93
C CYS A 80 -7.62 21.08 -6.21
N ASP A 81 -6.73 22.06 -6.28
CA ASP A 81 -5.84 22.29 -7.41
C ASP A 81 -4.92 21.11 -7.65
N PHE A 82 -4.39 20.54 -6.56
CA PHE A 82 -3.58 19.30 -6.62
C PHE A 82 -4.36 18.13 -7.23
N LEU A 83 -5.60 17.89 -6.80
CA LEU A 83 -6.42 16.81 -7.35
C LEU A 83 -6.79 17.06 -8.82
N ASN A 84 -7.03 18.32 -9.21
CA ASN A 84 -7.32 18.70 -10.57
C ASN A 84 -6.11 18.64 -11.52
N TYR A 85 -4.89 18.57 -10.97
CA TYR A 85 -3.66 18.43 -11.75
C TYR A 85 -3.60 17.11 -12.53
N PHE A 86 -4.19 16.04 -11.95
CA PHE A 86 -4.15 14.71 -12.56
C PHE A 86 -5.20 14.57 -13.64
N ASP A 87 -4.76 14.47 -14.87
CA ASP A 87 -5.61 14.18 -16.03
C ASP A 87 -5.78 12.66 -16.25
N SER A 88 -6.53 12.29 -17.28
CA SER A 88 -6.80 10.90 -17.63
C SER A 88 -5.56 10.10 -18.08
N ALA A 89 -4.43 10.77 -18.37
CA ALA A 89 -3.17 10.14 -18.79
C ALA A 89 -2.32 9.71 -17.59
N ILE A 90 -2.65 10.19 -16.37
CA ILE A 90 -1.91 9.91 -15.15
C ILE A 90 -2.78 9.06 -14.23
N SER A 91 -2.40 7.82 -14.00
CA SER A 91 -3.02 7.01 -12.95
C SER A 91 -2.50 7.46 -11.59
N PHE A 92 -3.42 7.69 -10.65
CA PHE A 92 -3.11 8.27 -9.35
C PHE A 92 -3.73 7.45 -8.21
N GLN A 93 -2.97 7.23 -7.14
CA GLN A 93 -3.40 6.51 -5.95
C GLN A 93 -2.84 7.13 -4.67
N ILE A 94 -3.71 7.35 -3.68
CA ILE A 94 -3.29 7.68 -2.31
C ILE A 94 -3.38 6.41 -1.46
N SER A 95 -2.32 6.10 -0.73
CA SER A 95 -2.26 4.92 0.15
C SER A 95 -1.99 5.33 1.59
N PHE A 96 -2.81 4.81 2.50
CA PHE A 96 -2.64 4.95 3.95
C PHE A 96 -2.30 3.58 4.52
N ILE A 97 -1.09 3.45 5.06
CA ILE A 97 -0.58 2.19 5.60
C ILE A 97 -0.39 2.34 7.11
N ASN A 98 -1.14 1.57 7.89
CA ASN A 98 -0.92 1.45 9.31
C ASN A 98 0.03 0.28 9.58
N HIS A 99 1.12 0.54 10.26
CA HIS A 99 2.05 -0.50 10.69
C HIS A 99 2.35 -0.33 12.18
N LYS A 100 2.66 -1.45 12.82
CA LYS A 100 3.04 -1.44 14.24
C LYS A 100 4.34 -0.65 14.39
N SER A 101 4.32 0.32 15.29
CA SER A 101 5.53 1.08 15.58
C SER A 101 6.54 0.21 16.34
N ASN A 102 7.81 0.40 16.03
CA ASN A 102 8.87 -0.19 16.84
C ASN A 102 9.07 0.68 18.09
N MET A 103 8.48 0.26 19.21
CA MET A 103 8.59 0.99 20.48
C MET A 103 10.04 1.27 20.87
N ALA A 104 10.97 0.37 20.53
CA ALA A 104 12.40 0.57 20.82
C ALA A 104 13.02 1.72 20.02
N GLU A 105 12.53 2.03 18.82
CA GLU A 105 12.95 3.21 18.06
C GLU A 105 12.37 4.50 18.67
N TYR A 106 11.10 4.46 19.11
CA TYR A 106 10.49 5.59 19.81
C TYR A 106 11.17 5.90 21.13
N GLU A 107 11.51 4.88 21.92
CA GLU A 107 12.26 5.07 23.15
C GLU A 107 13.61 5.76 22.94
N LYS A 108 14.28 5.50 21.82
CA LYS A 108 15.51 6.21 21.45
C LYS A 108 15.29 7.67 21.13
N ILE A 109 14.17 7.99 20.43
CA ILE A 109 13.82 9.38 20.04
C ILE A 109 13.41 10.20 21.29
N ILE A 110 12.66 9.58 22.22
CA ILE A 110 12.13 10.25 23.42
C ILE A 110 13.18 10.28 24.55
N ARG A 111 14.28 9.55 24.42
CA ARG A 111 15.31 9.50 25.42
C ARG A 111 16.00 10.86 25.56
N ILE A 112 15.57 11.65 26.54
CA ILE A 112 16.25 12.88 26.94
C ILE A 112 17.44 12.48 27.80
N THR A 113 18.64 12.85 27.38
CA THR A 113 19.87 12.54 28.09
C THR A 113 20.00 13.48 29.30
N PRO A 114 20.21 12.99 30.53
CA PRO A 114 20.49 13.81 31.69
C PRO A 114 21.74 14.67 31.46
N GLN A 115 21.69 15.95 31.89
CA GLN A 115 22.78 16.90 31.72
C GLN A 115 23.54 17.13 33.03
N GLN A 116 23.17 16.42 34.11
CA GLN A 116 23.72 16.51 35.45
C GLN A 116 23.54 17.92 36.06
N ASP A 117 22.40 18.57 35.79
CA ASP A 117 22.00 19.83 36.33
C ASP A 117 20.71 19.73 37.18
N ALA A 118 20.28 20.83 37.78
CA ALA A 118 19.09 20.89 38.64
C ALA A 118 17.77 20.61 37.90
N PHE A 119 17.78 20.46 36.59
CA PHE A 119 16.59 20.24 35.76
C PHE A 119 16.43 18.77 35.29
N ASP A 120 17.27 17.86 35.73
CA ASP A 120 17.22 16.48 35.32
C ASP A 120 15.93 15.77 35.74
N ASP A 121 15.39 16.11 36.92
CA ASP A 121 14.10 15.57 37.39
C ASP A 121 12.96 15.99 36.44
N VAL A 122 12.95 17.25 36.00
CA VAL A 122 11.96 17.78 35.06
C VAL A 122 12.09 17.08 33.67
N ARG A 123 13.32 16.84 33.22
CA ARG A 123 13.56 16.11 31.96
C ARG A 123 13.07 14.67 32.02
N MET A 124 13.28 13.99 33.16
CA MET A 124 12.79 12.62 33.37
C MET A 124 11.27 12.56 33.40
N GLU A 125 10.62 13.48 34.14
CA GLU A 125 9.17 13.57 34.18
C GLU A 125 8.56 13.86 32.79
N TYR A 126 9.14 14.78 32.04
CA TYR A 126 8.73 15.09 30.69
C TYR A 126 8.89 13.88 29.74
N ALA A 127 10.01 13.17 29.82
CA ALA A 127 10.23 11.95 29.03
C ALA A 127 9.21 10.86 29.39
N GLN A 128 8.85 10.72 30.68
CA GLN A 128 7.83 9.78 31.11
C GLN A 128 6.45 10.18 30.62
N MET A 129 6.07 11.46 30.70
CA MET A 129 4.82 11.98 30.15
C MET A 129 4.71 11.69 28.65
N LEU A 130 5.77 11.89 27.87
CA LEU A 130 5.79 11.59 26.43
C LEU A 130 5.58 10.09 26.16
N LYS A 131 6.20 9.20 26.94
CA LYS A 131 5.99 7.75 26.83
C LYS A 131 4.55 7.36 27.12
N GLU A 132 3.93 7.92 28.14
CA GLU A 132 2.54 7.68 28.49
C GLU A 132 1.56 8.20 27.42
N GLN A 133 1.83 9.37 26.85
CA GLN A 133 1.04 9.92 25.75
C GLN A 133 1.10 9.02 24.50
N LEU A 134 2.27 8.51 24.15
CA LEU A 134 2.43 7.57 23.05
C LEU A 134 1.69 6.26 23.31
N ALA A 135 1.74 5.74 24.52
CA ALA A 135 1.03 4.52 24.91
C ALA A 135 -0.50 4.70 24.81
N LYS A 136 -1.02 5.89 25.15
CA LYS A 136 -2.45 6.21 25.11
C LYS A 136 -2.97 6.55 23.69
N GLY A 137 -2.15 7.20 22.86
CA GLY A 137 -2.62 7.89 21.66
C GLY A 137 -2.81 7.03 20.42
N ASN A 138 -2.01 5.98 20.19
CA ASN A 138 -1.92 5.33 18.90
C ASN A 138 -1.96 3.79 18.91
N ASN A 139 -2.30 3.12 20.00
CA ASN A 139 -2.22 1.66 20.11
C ASN A 139 -0.93 1.06 19.52
N GLY A 140 0.16 1.82 19.49
CA GLY A 140 1.42 1.43 18.86
C GLY A 140 1.39 1.37 17.33
N LEU A 141 0.44 2.02 16.67
CA LEU A 141 0.34 2.07 15.21
C LEU A 141 0.87 3.40 14.67
N MET A 142 1.73 3.30 13.66
CA MET A 142 2.17 4.42 12.83
C MET A 142 1.43 4.43 11.52
N LYS A 143 0.96 5.60 11.11
CA LYS A 143 0.36 5.82 9.81
C LYS A 143 1.40 6.39 8.84
N SER A 144 1.68 5.68 7.77
CA SER A 144 2.46 6.16 6.64
C SER A 144 1.54 6.47 5.47
N LYS A 145 1.80 7.58 4.79
CA LYS A 145 1.00 8.08 3.68
C LYS A 145 1.85 8.18 2.44
N TYR A 146 1.34 7.67 1.34
CA TYR A 146 2.03 7.62 0.06
C TYR A 146 1.12 8.07 -1.06
N ILE A 147 1.71 8.77 -2.01
CA ILE A 147 1.13 9.08 -3.31
C ILE A 147 1.89 8.26 -4.33
N THR A 148 1.17 7.44 -5.09
CA THR A 148 1.70 6.70 -6.23
C THR A 148 1.04 7.25 -7.48
N PHE A 149 1.85 7.63 -8.45
CA PHE A 149 1.41 8.04 -9.77
C PHE A 149 2.07 7.19 -10.83
N ALA A 150 1.35 6.92 -11.91
CA ALA A 150 1.81 6.07 -12.98
C ALA A 150 1.39 6.64 -14.34
N ILE A 151 2.23 6.40 -15.33
CA ILE A 151 2.02 6.82 -16.72
C ILE A 151 2.33 5.68 -17.67
N GLU A 152 1.74 5.72 -18.84
CA GLU A 152 2.11 4.85 -19.93
C GLU A 152 3.24 5.48 -20.78
N ALA A 153 4.24 4.67 -21.12
CA ALA A 153 5.35 5.04 -21.98
C ALA A 153 5.95 3.81 -22.66
N GLU A 154 6.50 3.99 -23.85
CA GLU A 154 7.11 2.89 -24.60
C GLU A 154 8.39 2.36 -23.93
N ASN A 155 9.12 3.21 -23.22
CA ASN A 155 10.37 2.85 -22.57
C ASN A 155 10.68 3.76 -21.39
N ILE A 156 11.66 3.35 -20.57
CA ILE A 156 12.10 4.08 -19.38
C ILE A 156 12.69 5.48 -19.70
N ARG A 157 13.27 5.65 -20.88
CA ARG A 157 13.88 6.95 -21.27
C ARG A 157 12.82 8.01 -21.50
N GLU A 158 11.65 7.59 -21.96
CA GLU A 158 10.47 8.46 -22.12
C GLU A 158 9.72 8.65 -20.80
N ALA A 159 9.58 7.58 -20.00
CA ALA A 159 8.86 7.62 -18.74
C ALA A 159 9.53 8.49 -17.67
N ARG A 160 10.87 8.42 -17.57
CA ARG A 160 11.64 9.10 -16.53
C ARG A 160 11.39 10.62 -16.48
N PRO A 161 11.61 11.40 -17.55
CA PRO A 161 11.43 12.85 -17.48
C PRO A 161 9.97 13.25 -17.18
N LYS A 162 9.00 12.45 -17.62
CA LYS A 162 7.58 12.70 -17.31
C LYS A 162 7.29 12.47 -15.82
N LEU A 163 7.78 11.37 -15.25
CA LEU A 163 7.60 11.05 -13.83
C LEU A 163 8.35 12.03 -12.91
N GLU A 164 9.56 12.45 -13.29
CA GLU A 164 10.33 13.46 -12.55
C GLU A 164 9.65 14.83 -12.58
N ARG A 165 9.02 15.20 -13.70
CA ARG A 165 8.24 16.43 -13.79
C ARG A 165 7.01 16.37 -12.87
N ILE A 166 6.23 15.28 -12.91
CA ILE A 166 5.07 15.09 -12.04
C ILE A 166 5.50 15.15 -10.56
N GLU A 167 6.62 14.51 -10.21
CA GLU A 167 7.16 14.57 -8.85
C GLU A 167 7.50 16.00 -8.43
N ALA A 168 8.17 16.76 -9.30
CA ALA A 168 8.54 18.15 -9.03
C ALA A 168 7.30 19.03 -8.83
N ASP A 169 6.28 18.86 -9.67
CA ASP A 169 5.01 19.59 -9.57
C ASP A 169 4.27 19.24 -8.26
N ILE A 170 4.24 17.95 -7.87
CA ILE A 170 3.67 17.53 -6.59
C ILE A 170 4.44 18.15 -5.41
N LEU A 171 5.76 18.10 -5.41
CA LEU A 171 6.59 18.66 -4.35
C LEU A 171 6.46 20.20 -4.25
N ALA A 172 6.22 20.88 -5.35
CA ALA A 172 5.99 22.33 -5.35
C ALA A 172 4.67 22.71 -4.68
N ASN A 173 3.63 21.89 -4.87
CA ASN A 173 2.29 22.15 -4.32
C ASN A 173 2.12 21.73 -2.84
N PHE A 174 3.04 20.91 -2.30
CA PHE A 174 3.00 20.43 -0.90
C PHE A 174 4.08 21.05 0.00
N LYS A 175 4.56 22.24 -0.29
CA LYS A 175 5.50 22.96 0.57
C LYS A 175 4.81 23.66 1.73
#